data_e42119bf6188a0cccca7aa57b7976077
#
_entry.id   e42119bf6188a0cccca7aa57b7976077
#
_cell.length_a   1.000
_cell.length_b   1.000
_cell.length_c   1.000
_cell.angle_alpha   90.00
_cell.angle_beta   90.00
_cell.angle_gamma   90.00
#
_symmetry.space_group_name_H-M   'P 1'
#
loop_
_entity.id
_entity.type
_entity.pdbx_description
1 polymer ?
#
loop_
_entity_poly.entity_id
_entity_poly.type
_entity_poly.pdbx_seq_one_letter_code
_entity_poly.pdbx_strand_id
1 'polypeptide(L)'
;MYISVKEAAEKWGINERRVRLLCQENRIEGLKKKGKAYLIPDNAPKPLDRRGKTNPIKINKNKEINFATYRKEYPTKDGYFGEYGGSYFDEKTNKIFQEIYNAYLTICKSSKFINELREIRKNYQGRPTPVYHCERLSNYLGKVQIYLKREDLNHNGSHKLNNCMGQALLAKYLGKTKLIAETGAGSHGSAVATAAAYFGLKCDIYMGAVDMEKQAPNVNRMKMLGARVIPVYDCTQTLKEAVDVAFVNYLKESKDAFYLMGSAVGPHPYPLIVRDFQEIIGREAREQFLEMTGELPDIVCACVGGGSNAIGMFEAFLNDPVQIVGVEPMGTGKEIGKNAASMTFGKPYVLHGFKNRVLLNKDGSVANAYSIASGLDYPGVGPEHCFLHDIGRVEYDIVTDEEALEAFKLLSRLEGIIPAIESAHALAYAIRVARTRHSGSILVNLSGRGDKDLDYIMKKYPEILE
;
A
#
# COMPACT_ATOMS: atom_id res chain seq x y z
N MET A 1 -35.05 27.54 -24.48
CA MET A 1 -35.24 27.94 -23.07
C MET A 1 -33.93 27.65 -22.31
N TYR A 2 -33.61 28.40 -21.27
CA TYR A 2 -32.41 28.16 -20.46
C TYR A 2 -32.83 27.81 -19.04
N ILE A 3 -32.13 26.88 -18.41
CA ILE A 3 -32.35 26.44 -17.05
C ILE A 3 -31.15 26.80 -16.16
N SER A 4 -31.37 26.82 -14.86
CA SER A 4 -30.32 27.05 -13.85
C SER A 4 -29.46 25.82 -13.61
N VAL A 5 -28.35 26.02 -12.90
CA VAL A 5 -27.48 24.90 -12.44
C VAL A 5 -28.26 23.89 -11.58
N LYS A 6 -29.19 24.37 -10.75
CA LYS A 6 -30.02 23.52 -9.89
C LYS A 6 -30.97 22.63 -10.73
N GLU A 7 -31.69 23.23 -11.65
CA GLU A 7 -32.62 22.50 -12.53
C GLU A 7 -31.86 21.50 -13.43
N ALA A 8 -30.69 21.86 -13.93
CA ALA A 8 -29.84 20.94 -14.69
C ALA A 8 -29.33 19.78 -13.83
N ALA A 9 -29.00 20.04 -12.56
CA ALA A 9 -28.58 19.01 -11.62
C ALA A 9 -29.69 17.97 -11.36
N GLU A 10 -30.91 18.44 -11.14
CA GLU A 10 -32.11 17.61 -11.00
C GLU A 10 -32.38 16.79 -12.27
N LYS A 11 -32.37 17.45 -13.44
CA LYS A 11 -32.61 16.82 -14.73
C LYS A 11 -31.59 15.76 -15.11
N TRP A 12 -30.31 15.96 -14.77
CA TRP A 12 -29.23 15.04 -15.11
C TRP A 12 -28.93 14.00 -14.03
N GLY A 13 -29.57 14.12 -12.84
CA GLY A 13 -29.34 13.22 -11.72
C GLY A 13 -27.91 13.30 -11.15
N ILE A 14 -27.37 14.53 -11.07
CA ILE A 14 -26.05 14.82 -10.52
C ILE A 14 -26.12 16.05 -9.60
N ASN A 15 -25.10 16.23 -8.74
CA ASN A 15 -25.10 17.37 -7.83
C ASN A 15 -24.78 18.70 -8.54
N GLU A 16 -25.25 19.83 -7.96
CA GLU A 16 -25.03 21.17 -8.51
C GLU A 16 -23.55 21.52 -8.71
N ARG A 17 -22.67 21.04 -7.79
CA ARG A 17 -21.23 21.28 -7.88
C ARG A 17 -20.65 20.66 -9.15
N ARG A 18 -21.13 19.47 -9.52
CA ARG A 18 -20.72 18.82 -10.78
C ARG A 18 -21.21 19.59 -12.00
N VAL A 19 -22.44 20.08 -11.98
CA VAL A 19 -22.95 20.93 -13.07
C VAL A 19 -22.12 22.21 -13.22
N ARG A 20 -21.76 22.86 -12.11
CA ARG A 20 -20.89 24.04 -12.13
C ARG A 20 -19.51 23.75 -12.71
N LEU A 21 -18.93 22.61 -12.38
CA LEU A 21 -17.66 22.17 -12.95
C LEU A 21 -17.77 21.96 -14.45
N LEU A 22 -18.83 21.29 -14.94
CA LEU A 22 -19.09 21.11 -16.36
C LEU A 22 -19.26 22.44 -17.10
N CYS A 23 -19.86 23.44 -16.44
CA CYS A 23 -19.95 24.81 -16.95
C CYS A 23 -18.59 25.49 -17.02
N GLN A 24 -17.76 25.36 -15.98
CA GLN A 24 -16.41 25.93 -15.93
C GLN A 24 -15.49 25.31 -16.98
N GLU A 25 -15.62 24.01 -17.23
CA GLU A 25 -14.89 23.29 -18.24
C GLU A 25 -15.41 23.51 -19.66
N ASN A 26 -16.43 24.36 -19.85
CA ASN A 26 -17.06 24.67 -21.15
C ASN A 26 -17.57 23.41 -21.90
N ARG A 27 -18.07 22.40 -21.16
CA ARG A 27 -18.48 21.09 -21.68
C ARG A 27 -19.95 20.98 -22.03
N ILE A 28 -20.70 22.07 -21.84
CA ILE A 28 -22.14 22.13 -22.14
C ILE A 28 -22.29 22.98 -23.39
N GLU A 29 -22.77 22.37 -24.45
CA GLU A 29 -22.99 23.07 -25.71
C GLU A 29 -24.10 24.14 -25.57
N GLY A 30 -23.83 25.34 -26.08
CA GLY A 30 -24.75 26.47 -25.95
C GLY A 30 -24.79 27.14 -24.57
N LEU A 31 -23.85 26.82 -23.66
CA LEU A 31 -23.73 27.45 -22.37
C LEU A 31 -23.57 28.96 -22.47
N LYS A 32 -24.32 29.73 -21.68
CA LYS A 32 -24.17 31.19 -21.54
C LYS A 32 -23.88 31.54 -20.08
N LYS A 33 -23.21 32.67 -19.89
CA LYS A 33 -22.94 33.23 -18.56
C LYS A 33 -23.53 34.63 -18.45
N LYS A 34 -24.36 34.86 -17.42
CA LYS A 34 -24.92 36.20 -17.13
C LYS A 34 -24.49 36.61 -15.71
N GLY A 35 -23.50 37.48 -15.63
CA GLY A 35 -22.87 37.81 -14.36
C GLY A 35 -22.17 36.59 -13.73
N LYS A 36 -22.57 36.22 -12.50
CA LYS A 36 -22.05 35.01 -11.80
C LYS A 36 -22.86 33.74 -12.09
N ALA A 37 -23.97 33.83 -12.81
CA ALA A 37 -24.85 32.70 -13.07
C ALA A 37 -24.57 32.04 -14.42
N TYR A 38 -24.61 30.72 -14.45
CA TYR A 38 -24.57 29.90 -15.68
C TYR A 38 -26.00 29.68 -16.16
N LEU A 39 -26.23 29.85 -17.46
CA LEU A 39 -27.48 29.58 -18.17
C LEU A 39 -27.25 28.40 -19.11
N ILE A 40 -27.90 27.29 -18.81
CA ILE A 40 -27.73 26.02 -19.51
C ILE A 40 -28.92 25.85 -20.46
N PRO A 41 -28.72 25.54 -21.73
CA PRO A 41 -29.86 25.24 -22.62
C PRO A 41 -30.67 24.08 -22.05
N ASP A 42 -32.00 24.23 -22.00
CA ASP A 42 -32.87 23.20 -21.46
C ASP A 42 -32.79 21.87 -22.22
N ASN A 43 -32.54 21.94 -23.54
CA ASN A 43 -32.35 20.76 -24.37
C ASN A 43 -30.90 20.24 -24.41
N ALA A 44 -29.97 20.83 -23.63
CA ALA A 44 -28.61 20.34 -23.59
C ALA A 44 -28.58 18.92 -23.03
N PRO A 45 -27.96 17.97 -23.73
CA PRO A 45 -27.76 16.63 -23.19
C PRO A 45 -26.77 16.70 -22.02
N LYS A 46 -26.94 15.80 -21.07
CA LYS A 46 -25.91 15.58 -20.02
C LYS A 46 -24.57 15.30 -20.71
N PRO A 47 -23.52 16.12 -20.48
CA PRO A 47 -22.22 15.86 -21.07
C PRO A 47 -21.73 14.46 -20.70
N LEU A 48 -21.27 13.71 -21.70
CA LEU A 48 -20.72 12.38 -21.51
C LEU A 48 -19.61 12.45 -20.45
N ASP A 49 -19.69 11.59 -19.48
CA ASP A 49 -18.60 11.44 -18.51
C ASP A 49 -17.36 10.94 -19.27
N ARG A 50 -16.32 11.78 -19.38
CA ARG A 50 -15.08 11.38 -20.06
C ARG A 50 -14.40 10.19 -19.36
N ARG A 51 -14.81 9.89 -18.13
CA ARG A 51 -14.39 8.70 -17.37
C ARG A 51 -15.00 7.41 -17.92
N GLY A 52 -16.08 7.46 -18.71
CA GLY A 52 -16.64 6.31 -19.41
C GLY A 52 -15.83 5.82 -20.61
N LYS A 53 -14.72 6.48 -20.93
CA LYS A 53 -13.70 5.97 -21.88
C LYS A 53 -12.44 5.54 -21.12
N THR A 54 -12.57 4.77 -20.07
CA THR A 54 -11.56 3.78 -19.78
C THR A 54 -11.54 2.84 -20.98
N ASN A 55 -10.38 2.65 -21.60
CA ASN A 55 -10.19 1.51 -22.51
C ASN A 55 -10.80 0.32 -21.79
N PRO A 56 -11.67 -0.47 -22.46
CA PRO A 56 -12.21 -1.65 -21.81
C PRO A 56 -11.03 -2.43 -21.27
N ILE A 57 -11.05 -2.69 -19.96
CA ILE A 57 -10.02 -3.47 -19.29
C ILE A 57 -9.87 -4.72 -20.13
N LYS A 58 -8.69 -4.93 -20.75
CA LYS A 58 -8.40 -6.14 -21.52
C LYS A 58 -8.28 -7.29 -20.53
N ILE A 59 -9.41 -7.73 -20.01
CA ILE A 59 -9.52 -8.95 -19.22
C ILE A 59 -9.16 -10.08 -20.17
N ASN A 60 -8.21 -10.90 -19.77
CA ASN A 60 -7.86 -12.12 -20.45
C ASN A 60 -9.14 -12.96 -20.63
N LYS A 61 -9.59 -13.20 -21.88
CA LYS A 61 -10.94 -13.57 -22.29
C LYS A 61 -11.52 -14.88 -21.69
N ASN A 62 -10.84 -15.55 -20.78
CA ASN A 62 -11.22 -16.89 -20.32
C ASN A 62 -11.88 -16.97 -18.94
N LYS A 63 -11.99 -15.88 -18.17
CA LYS A 63 -12.77 -15.86 -16.94
C LYS A 63 -13.14 -14.42 -16.58
N GLU A 64 -14.42 -14.06 -16.68
CA GLU A 64 -14.91 -12.81 -16.12
C GLU A 64 -14.84 -12.92 -14.58
N ILE A 65 -14.00 -12.09 -13.96
CA ILE A 65 -13.91 -12.00 -12.50
C ILE A 65 -14.91 -10.97 -12.01
N ASN A 66 -15.83 -11.42 -11.16
CA ASN A 66 -16.75 -10.52 -10.50
C ASN A 66 -16.10 -9.93 -9.24
N PHE A 67 -15.66 -8.69 -9.31
CA PHE A 67 -15.02 -8.01 -8.18
C PHE A 67 -15.96 -7.76 -6.98
N ALA A 68 -17.28 -7.80 -7.17
CA ALA A 68 -18.23 -7.74 -6.05
C ALA A 68 -18.18 -9.00 -5.18
N THR A 69 -17.75 -10.14 -5.71
CA THR A 69 -17.58 -11.41 -5.01
C THR A 69 -16.13 -11.83 -4.80
N TYR A 70 -15.18 -11.03 -5.31
CA TYR A 70 -13.74 -11.33 -5.32
C TYR A 70 -13.22 -11.86 -3.99
N ARG A 71 -13.53 -11.19 -2.89
CA ARG A 71 -13.07 -11.59 -1.54
C ARG A 71 -13.63 -12.94 -1.05
N LYS A 72 -14.72 -13.42 -1.63
CA LYS A 72 -15.29 -14.73 -1.30
C LYS A 72 -14.62 -15.86 -2.06
N GLU A 73 -14.01 -15.52 -3.20
CA GLU A 73 -13.37 -16.47 -4.12
C GLU A 73 -11.85 -16.53 -3.94
N TYR A 74 -11.23 -15.39 -3.53
CA TYR A 74 -9.77 -15.27 -3.41
C TYR A 74 -9.32 -14.74 -2.04
N PRO A 75 -8.29 -15.37 -1.46
CA PRO A 75 -7.65 -16.58 -1.98
C PRO A 75 -8.58 -17.80 -1.92
N THR A 76 -8.23 -18.84 -2.68
CA THR A 76 -8.86 -20.16 -2.52
C THR A 76 -8.65 -20.70 -1.11
N LYS A 77 -9.31 -21.80 -0.74
CA LYS A 77 -9.12 -22.45 0.59
C LYS A 77 -7.67 -22.85 0.85
N ASP A 78 -6.92 -23.16 -0.21
CA ASP A 78 -5.51 -23.54 -0.13
C ASP A 78 -4.57 -22.33 -0.28
N GLY A 79 -5.12 -21.10 -0.29
CA GLY A 79 -4.35 -19.84 -0.27
C GLY A 79 -3.88 -19.36 -1.64
N TYR A 80 -4.52 -19.78 -2.73
CA TYR A 80 -4.10 -19.37 -4.07
C TYR A 80 -4.93 -18.19 -4.61
N PHE A 81 -4.23 -17.28 -5.26
CA PHE A 81 -4.71 -16.23 -6.14
C PHE A 81 -4.31 -16.60 -7.58
N GLY A 82 -5.21 -17.25 -8.32
CA GLY A 82 -4.85 -17.87 -9.58
C GLY A 82 -3.78 -18.95 -9.41
N GLU A 83 -2.61 -18.75 -10.01
CA GLU A 83 -1.46 -19.65 -9.85
C GLU A 83 -0.49 -19.24 -8.72
N TYR A 84 -0.69 -18.07 -8.09
CA TYR A 84 0.21 -17.52 -7.08
C TYR A 84 -0.29 -17.77 -5.66
N GLY A 85 0.60 -17.78 -4.69
CA GLY A 85 0.29 -18.05 -3.28
C GLY A 85 0.59 -19.48 -2.88
N GLY A 86 -0.31 -20.05 -2.08
CA GLY A 86 -0.16 -21.40 -1.50
C GLY A 86 0.83 -21.45 -0.35
N SER A 87 1.18 -22.69 0.06
CA SER A 87 2.24 -22.95 1.04
C SER A 87 3.08 -24.13 0.60
N TYR A 88 4.38 -23.90 0.42
CA TYR A 88 5.37 -24.85 -0.10
C TYR A 88 6.31 -25.36 1.00
N PHE A 89 5.77 -25.52 2.21
CA PHE A 89 6.48 -26.10 3.35
C PHE A 89 6.09 -27.56 3.57
N ASP A 90 6.80 -28.24 4.47
CA ASP A 90 6.47 -29.58 4.90
C ASP A 90 5.13 -29.64 5.66
N GLU A 91 4.59 -30.84 5.83
CA GLU A 91 3.29 -31.07 6.48
C GLU A 91 3.26 -30.56 7.93
N LYS A 92 4.37 -30.68 8.67
CA LYS A 92 4.46 -30.24 10.06
C LYS A 92 4.35 -28.72 10.16
N THR A 93 5.05 -27.98 9.30
CA THR A 93 5.00 -26.53 9.20
C THR A 93 3.62 -26.06 8.74
N ASN A 94 3.05 -26.73 7.73
CA ASN A 94 1.72 -26.41 7.23
C ASN A 94 0.61 -26.61 8.27
N LYS A 95 0.75 -27.55 9.21
CA LYS A 95 -0.18 -27.67 10.36
C LYS A 95 -0.18 -26.41 11.22
N ILE A 96 0.97 -25.80 11.49
CA ILE A 96 1.05 -24.54 12.25
C ILE A 96 0.28 -23.42 11.52
N PHE A 97 0.47 -23.31 10.21
CA PHE A 97 -0.25 -22.31 9.41
C PHE A 97 -1.75 -22.56 9.35
N GLN A 98 -2.16 -23.82 9.29
CA GLN A 98 -3.58 -24.20 9.33
C GLN A 98 -4.23 -23.84 10.67
N GLU A 99 -3.52 -23.97 11.79
CA GLU A 99 -3.99 -23.53 13.10
C GLU A 99 -4.20 -22.01 13.12
N ILE A 100 -3.24 -21.24 12.57
CA ILE A 100 -3.37 -19.78 12.43
C ILE A 100 -4.54 -19.42 11.53
N TYR A 101 -4.73 -20.12 10.40
CA TYR A 101 -5.85 -19.88 9.50
C TYR A 101 -7.20 -20.15 10.16
N ASN A 102 -7.34 -21.28 10.86
CA ASN A 102 -8.57 -21.62 11.58
C ASN A 102 -8.89 -20.59 12.67
N ALA A 103 -7.86 -20.16 13.41
CA ALA A 103 -8.00 -19.09 14.41
C ALA A 103 -8.41 -17.76 13.77
N TYR A 104 -7.82 -17.40 12.65
CA TYR A 104 -8.19 -16.21 11.91
C TYR A 104 -9.66 -16.26 11.47
N LEU A 105 -10.14 -17.37 10.91
CA LEU A 105 -11.53 -17.53 10.45
C LEU A 105 -12.54 -17.46 11.59
N THR A 106 -12.19 -17.92 12.79
CA THR A 106 -13.09 -17.96 13.94
C THR A 106 -12.97 -16.73 14.83
N ILE A 107 -11.75 -16.40 15.25
CA ILE A 107 -11.48 -15.32 16.21
C ILE A 107 -11.66 -13.94 15.55
N CYS A 108 -11.00 -13.70 14.42
CA CYS A 108 -11.01 -12.38 13.77
C CYS A 108 -12.39 -12.00 13.19
N LYS A 109 -13.30 -12.98 13.01
CA LYS A 109 -14.68 -12.71 12.58
C LYS A 109 -15.65 -12.55 13.78
N SER A 110 -15.19 -12.74 15.01
CA SER A 110 -16.02 -12.55 16.20
C SER A 110 -16.26 -11.06 16.49
N SER A 111 -17.47 -10.73 16.96
CA SER A 111 -17.82 -9.35 17.34
C SER A 111 -16.88 -8.80 18.43
N LYS A 112 -16.41 -9.67 19.34
CA LYS A 112 -15.49 -9.28 20.41
C LYS A 112 -14.15 -8.79 19.84
N PHE A 113 -13.54 -9.56 18.94
CA PHE A 113 -12.28 -9.19 18.30
C PHE A 113 -12.44 -7.92 17.46
N ILE A 114 -13.49 -7.86 16.62
CA ILE A 114 -13.76 -6.72 15.75
C ILE A 114 -13.92 -5.43 16.56
N ASN A 115 -14.67 -5.47 17.66
CA ASN A 115 -14.88 -4.31 18.50
C ASN A 115 -13.59 -3.90 19.24
N GLU A 116 -12.82 -4.85 19.79
CA GLU A 116 -11.54 -4.56 20.44
C GLU A 116 -10.55 -3.93 19.45
N LEU A 117 -10.43 -4.48 18.25
CA LEU A 117 -9.56 -3.91 17.21
C LEU A 117 -10.04 -2.51 16.76
N ARG A 118 -11.36 -2.27 16.69
CA ARG A 118 -11.93 -0.96 16.36
C ARG A 118 -11.57 0.09 17.42
N GLU A 119 -11.69 -0.25 18.70
CA GLU A 119 -11.30 0.63 19.80
C GLU A 119 -9.80 0.94 19.80
N ILE A 120 -8.95 -0.07 19.53
CA ILE A 120 -7.51 0.12 19.38
C ILE A 120 -7.21 1.07 18.20
N ARG A 121 -7.84 0.85 17.06
CA ARG A 121 -7.68 1.71 15.88
C ARG A 121 -8.06 3.15 16.17
N LYS A 122 -9.18 3.37 16.86
CA LYS A 122 -9.68 4.71 17.20
C LYS A 122 -8.81 5.39 18.26
N ASN A 123 -8.60 4.72 19.40
CA ASN A 123 -8.08 5.38 20.60
C ASN A 123 -6.55 5.33 20.69
N TYR A 124 -5.91 4.35 20.06
CA TYR A 124 -4.45 4.19 20.11
C TYR A 124 -3.77 4.53 18.79
N GLN A 125 -4.29 4.06 17.66
CA GLN A 125 -3.70 4.35 16.35
C GLN A 125 -4.05 5.74 15.81
N GLY A 126 -5.11 6.39 16.31
CA GLY A 126 -5.58 7.70 15.84
C GLY A 126 -6.32 7.62 14.50
N ARG A 127 -7.01 6.49 14.24
CA ARG A 127 -7.80 6.35 13.01
C ARG A 127 -9.21 6.92 13.15
N PRO A 128 -9.83 7.38 12.03
CA PRO A 128 -9.32 7.31 10.64
C PRO A 128 -8.19 8.30 10.37
N THR A 129 -7.16 7.87 9.60
CA THR A 129 -6.19 8.83 9.05
C THR A 129 -6.85 9.64 7.94
N PRO A 130 -6.56 10.94 7.78
CA PRO A 130 -7.27 11.77 6.82
C PRO A 130 -6.85 11.53 5.37
N VAL A 131 -7.76 11.84 4.43
CA VAL A 131 -7.40 12.20 3.05
C VAL A 131 -7.13 13.70 3.03
N TYR A 132 -5.99 14.09 2.46
CA TYR A 132 -5.52 15.47 2.38
C TYR A 132 -5.39 15.90 0.92
N HIS A 133 -5.93 17.07 0.57
CA HIS A 133 -5.76 17.68 -0.74
C HIS A 133 -4.46 18.48 -0.76
N CYS A 134 -3.51 18.11 -1.62
CA CYS A 134 -2.26 18.82 -1.83
C CYS A 134 -2.49 20.04 -2.73
N GLU A 135 -3.04 21.12 -2.18
CA GLU A 135 -3.46 22.28 -2.96
C GLU A 135 -2.28 22.96 -3.65
N ARG A 136 -1.17 23.20 -2.92
CA ARG A 136 0.01 23.87 -3.48
C ARG A 136 0.73 23.03 -4.52
N LEU A 137 0.85 21.71 -4.28
CA LEU A 137 1.42 20.78 -5.24
C LEU A 137 0.54 20.68 -6.50
N SER A 138 -0.78 20.58 -6.32
CA SER A 138 -1.73 20.54 -7.44
C SER A 138 -1.67 21.80 -8.29
N ASN A 139 -1.58 22.96 -7.65
CA ASN A 139 -1.42 24.26 -8.36
C ASN A 139 -0.08 24.35 -9.09
N TYR A 140 1.00 23.85 -8.49
CA TYR A 140 2.32 23.78 -9.11
C TYR A 140 2.32 22.87 -10.37
N LEU A 141 1.62 21.74 -10.31
CA LEU A 141 1.51 20.79 -11.43
C LEU A 141 0.46 21.19 -12.49
N GLY A 142 -0.44 22.09 -12.15
CA GLY A 142 -1.39 22.71 -13.07
C GLY A 142 -2.82 22.20 -12.96
N LYS A 143 -3.24 21.15 -13.70
CA LYS A 143 -4.66 20.82 -13.87
C LYS A 143 -5.12 19.55 -13.14
N VAL A 144 -4.20 18.71 -12.70
CA VAL A 144 -4.50 17.48 -11.98
C VAL A 144 -4.46 17.72 -10.48
N GLN A 145 -5.45 17.21 -9.77
CA GLN A 145 -5.57 17.37 -8.33
C GLN A 145 -4.96 16.15 -7.62
N ILE A 146 -3.99 16.38 -6.75
CA ILE A 146 -3.30 15.36 -5.98
C ILE A 146 -3.89 15.31 -4.57
N TYR A 147 -4.22 14.11 -4.14
CA TYR A 147 -4.71 13.81 -2.79
C TYR A 147 -3.84 12.73 -2.15
N LEU A 148 -3.64 12.83 -0.85
CA LEU A 148 -2.88 11.85 -0.07
C LEU A 148 -3.77 11.18 0.96
N LYS A 149 -3.76 9.85 1.00
CA LYS A 149 -4.20 9.10 2.19
C LYS A 149 -3.04 9.08 3.18
N ARG A 150 -3.18 9.76 4.32
CA ARG A 150 -2.14 10.13 5.27
C ARG A 150 -1.85 9.01 6.28
N GLU A 151 -1.33 7.85 5.82
CA GLU A 151 -0.91 6.77 6.73
C GLU A 151 0.35 7.10 7.54
N ASP A 152 1.07 8.15 7.18
CA ASP A 152 2.14 8.77 7.95
C ASP A 152 1.67 9.35 9.30
N LEU A 153 0.38 9.65 9.44
CA LEU A 153 -0.26 10.12 10.66
C LEU A 153 -0.77 8.97 11.57
N ASN A 154 -0.68 7.72 11.15
CA ASN A 154 -0.89 6.60 12.04
C ASN A 154 0.13 6.64 13.20
N HIS A 155 -0.26 6.31 14.42
CA HIS A 155 0.54 6.49 15.65
C HIS A 155 2.04 6.15 15.51
N ASN A 156 2.38 5.07 14.84
CA ASN A 156 3.78 4.67 14.61
C ASN A 156 4.45 5.42 13.43
N GLY A 157 3.71 6.24 12.69
CA GLY A 157 4.19 6.95 11.50
C GLY A 157 4.15 6.15 10.22
N SER A 158 3.44 5.02 10.17
CA SER A 158 3.25 4.23 8.95
C SER A 158 2.05 3.27 9.00
N HIS A 159 1.62 2.82 7.81
CA HIS A 159 0.58 1.79 7.63
C HIS A 159 0.90 0.46 8.33
N LYS A 160 2.17 0.17 8.63
CA LYS A 160 2.61 -1.11 9.24
C LYS A 160 1.87 -1.42 10.53
N LEU A 161 1.53 -0.40 11.31
CA LEU A 161 0.86 -0.59 12.59
C LEU A 161 -0.56 -1.19 12.44
N ASN A 162 -1.26 -0.94 11.33
CA ASN A 162 -2.59 -1.51 11.09
C ASN A 162 -2.58 -3.03 11.17
N ASN A 163 -1.63 -3.61 10.47
CA ASN A 163 -1.42 -5.05 10.40
C ASN A 163 -0.85 -5.60 11.72
N CYS A 164 0.16 -4.92 12.30
CA CYS A 164 0.80 -5.38 13.52
C CYS A 164 -0.17 -5.45 14.70
N MET A 165 -1.05 -4.46 14.87
CA MET A 165 -2.06 -4.49 15.93
C MET A 165 -3.07 -5.63 15.72
N GLY A 166 -3.49 -5.87 14.48
CA GLY A 166 -4.41 -6.98 14.18
C GLY A 166 -3.81 -8.35 14.44
N GLN A 167 -2.58 -8.59 13.98
CA GLN A 167 -1.89 -9.86 14.20
C GLN A 167 -1.49 -10.06 15.68
N ALA A 168 -1.03 -9.02 16.37
CA ALA A 168 -0.70 -9.12 17.78
C ALA A 168 -1.94 -9.38 18.67
N LEU A 169 -3.09 -8.78 18.30
CA LEU A 169 -4.36 -9.09 18.97
C LEU A 169 -4.76 -10.55 18.72
N LEU A 170 -4.60 -11.07 17.50
CA LEU A 170 -4.83 -12.48 17.22
C LEU A 170 -3.89 -13.39 18.03
N ALA A 171 -2.60 -13.04 18.12
CA ALA A 171 -1.63 -13.76 18.93
C ALA A 171 -2.04 -13.81 20.40
N LYS A 172 -2.51 -12.69 20.96
CA LYS A 172 -3.05 -12.62 22.34
C LYS A 172 -4.25 -13.56 22.53
N TYR A 173 -5.20 -13.58 21.59
CA TYR A 173 -6.35 -14.48 21.66
C TYR A 173 -5.97 -15.97 21.53
N LEU A 174 -4.86 -16.26 20.86
CA LEU A 174 -4.25 -17.60 20.80
C LEU A 174 -3.44 -17.98 22.03
N GLY A 175 -3.35 -17.08 23.03
CA GLY A 175 -2.56 -17.32 24.25
C GLY A 175 -1.04 -17.27 24.02
N LYS A 176 -0.58 -16.69 22.90
CA LYS A 176 0.84 -16.53 22.62
C LYS A 176 1.43 -15.46 23.56
N THR A 177 2.67 -15.70 23.98
CA THR A 177 3.38 -14.82 24.95
C THR A 177 4.49 -14.01 24.29
N LYS A 178 4.78 -14.28 23.00
CA LYS A 178 5.90 -13.71 22.28
C LYS A 178 5.55 -13.42 20.83
N LEU A 179 6.05 -12.31 20.32
CA LEU A 179 6.06 -11.99 18.89
C LEU A 179 7.47 -12.17 18.33
N ILE A 180 7.56 -12.77 17.15
CA ILE A 180 8.80 -12.88 16.38
C ILE A 180 8.56 -12.23 15.02
N ALA A 181 9.48 -11.39 14.57
CA ALA A 181 9.43 -10.75 13.28
C ALA A 181 10.84 -10.47 12.74
N GLU A 182 10.90 -10.20 11.46
CA GLU A 182 12.06 -9.63 10.76
C GLU A 182 11.81 -8.17 10.38
N THR A 183 12.87 -7.45 10.07
CA THR A 183 12.77 -6.10 9.52
C THR A 183 14.02 -5.70 8.73
N GLY A 184 13.88 -4.96 7.64
CA GLY A 184 14.96 -4.31 6.90
C GLY A 184 15.06 -2.83 7.31
N ALA A 185 14.17 -1.98 6.80
CA ALA A 185 14.13 -0.53 7.12
C ALA A 185 13.81 -0.19 8.59
N GLY A 186 13.44 -1.18 9.42
CA GLY A 186 13.05 -0.96 10.80
C GLY A 186 11.62 -0.48 11.02
N SER A 187 10.89 -0.09 9.99
CA SER A 187 9.50 0.39 10.12
C SER A 187 8.55 -0.73 10.58
N HIS A 188 8.72 -1.94 10.05
CA HIS A 188 7.95 -3.10 10.50
C HIS A 188 8.34 -3.49 11.92
N GLY A 189 9.63 -3.63 12.20
CA GLY A 189 10.13 -3.94 13.53
C GLY A 189 9.64 -2.96 14.60
N SER A 190 9.66 -1.66 14.31
CA SER A 190 9.11 -0.64 15.21
C SER A 190 7.62 -0.82 15.46
N ALA A 191 6.84 -1.19 14.43
CA ALA A 191 5.41 -1.45 14.57
C ALA A 191 5.12 -2.73 15.38
N VAL A 192 5.93 -3.79 15.20
CA VAL A 192 5.83 -5.02 15.98
C VAL A 192 6.20 -4.75 17.45
N ALA A 193 7.30 -4.03 17.72
CA ALA A 193 7.69 -3.64 19.06
C ALA A 193 6.60 -2.80 19.75
N THR A 194 5.97 -1.87 19.01
CA THR A 194 4.85 -1.07 19.51
C THR A 194 3.66 -1.95 19.90
N ALA A 195 3.29 -2.90 19.03
CA ALA A 195 2.20 -3.81 19.31
C ALA A 195 2.51 -4.76 20.47
N ALA A 196 3.75 -5.27 20.54
CA ALA A 196 4.19 -6.11 21.65
C ALA A 196 4.13 -5.36 23.00
N ALA A 197 4.63 -4.13 23.05
CA ALA A 197 4.55 -3.28 24.23
C ALA A 197 3.09 -3.02 24.65
N TYR A 198 2.21 -2.71 23.69
CA TYR A 198 0.81 -2.47 23.95
C TYR A 198 0.09 -3.67 24.57
N PHE A 199 0.38 -4.90 24.12
CA PHE A 199 -0.25 -6.12 24.60
C PHE A 199 0.50 -6.82 25.72
N GLY A 200 1.67 -6.29 26.15
CA GLY A 200 2.51 -6.91 27.19
C GLY A 200 3.17 -8.21 26.74
N LEU A 201 3.49 -8.34 25.45
CA LEU A 201 4.12 -9.53 24.87
C LEU A 201 5.64 -9.35 24.76
N LYS A 202 6.40 -10.43 24.90
CA LYS A 202 7.83 -10.45 24.54
C LYS A 202 7.98 -10.23 23.04
N CYS A 203 9.11 -9.64 22.62
CA CYS A 203 9.33 -9.33 21.23
C CYS A 203 10.76 -9.58 20.80
N ASP A 204 10.97 -10.44 19.82
CA ASP A 204 12.24 -10.67 19.16
C ASP A 204 12.16 -10.22 17.69
N ILE A 205 13.06 -9.32 17.32
CA ILE A 205 13.12 -8.76 15.96
C ILE A 205 14.48 -9.06 15.37
N TYR A 206 14.48 -9.81 14.27
CA TYR A 206 15.69 -10.14 13.50
C TYR A 206 15.92 -9.07 12.44
N MET A 207 17.15 -8.59 12.37
CA MET A 207 17.53 -7.53 11.43
C MET A 207 18.95 -7.76 10.94
N GLY A 208 19.18 -7.59 9.64
CA GLY A 208 20.52 -7.68 9.07
C GLY A 208 21.46 -6.67 9.70
N ALA A 209 22.71 -7.08 9.98
CA ALA A 209 23.67 -6.22 10.67
C ALA A 209 23.96 -4.92 9.89
N VAL A 210 24.01 -4.99 8.55
CA VAL A 210 24.17 -3.82 7.68
C VAL A 210 22.97 -2.88 7.76
N ASP A 211 21.75 -3.44 7.82
CA ASP A 211 20.53 -2.65 7.96
C ASP A 211 20.44 -1.99 9.34
N MET A 212 20.93 -2.66 10.40
CA MET A 212 20.95 -2.09 11.75
C MET A 212 21.80 -0.81 11.85
N GLU A 213 22.95 -0.79 11.17
CA GLU A 213 23.80 0.42 11.12
C GLU A 213 23.12 1.56 10.37
N LYS A 214 22.52 1.27 9.20
CA LYS A 214 21.82 2.27 8.38
C LYS A 214 20.59 2.84 9.07
N GLN A 215 19.93 2.04 9.90
CA GLN A 215 18.63 2.35 10.49
C GLN A 215 18.69 2.44 12.04
N ALA A 216 19.81 2.91 12.56
CA ALA A 216 20.05 3.02 14.01
C ALA A 216 18.93 3.73 14.81
N PRO A 217 18.26 4.80 14.30
CA PRO A 217 17.13 5.41 14.99
C PRO A 217 15.96 4.45 15.21
N ASN A 218 15.65 3.59 14.24
CA ASN A 218 14.60 2.57 14.38
C ASN A 218 15.02 1.45 15.31
N VAL A 219 16.30 1.04 15.31
CA VAL A 219 16.85 0.07 16.26
C VAL A 219 16.70 0.58 17.69
N ASN A 220 17.03 1.84 17.94
CA ASN A 220 16.88 2.47 19.26
C ASN A 220 15.41 2.54 19.68
N ARG A 221 14.50 2.86 18.76
CA ARG A 221 13.05 2.86 19.02
C ARG A 221 12.55 1.48 19.42
N MET A 222 12.94 0.41 18.69
CA MET A 222 12.58 -0.96 19.03
C MET A 222 13.07 -1.36 20.41
N LYS A 223 14.32 -1.05 20.74
CA LYS A 223 14.91 -1.32 22.07
C LYS A 223 14.19 -0.55 23.20
N MET A 224 13.86 0.73 22.96
CA MET A 224 13.11 1.55 23.91
C MET A 224 11.70 0.98 24.18
N LEU A 225 11.07 0.36 23.18
CA LEU A 225 9.78 -0.33 23.30
C LEU A 225 9.89 -1.73 23.94
N GLY A 226 11.09 -2.13 24.36
CA GLY A 226 11.33 -3.40 25.06
C GLY A 226 11.58 -4.60 24.15
N ALA A 227 11.72 -4.40 22.84
CA ALA A 227 12.06 -5.49 21.93
C ALA A 227 13.55 -5.86 22.00
N ARG A 228 13.83 -7.14 21.86
CA ARG A 228 15.19 -7.65 21.63
C ARG A 228 15.45 -7.60 20.12
N VAL A 229 16.37 -6.74 19.68
CA VAL A 229 16.80 -6.67 18.29
C VAL A 229 18.02 -7.57 18.13
N ILE A 230 17.90 -8.57 17.25
CA ILE A 230 18.88 -9.64 17.04
C ILE A 230 19.56 -9.42 15.69
N PRO A 231 20.88 -9.14 15.67
CA PRO A 231 21.61 -8.97 14.42
C PRO A 231 21.76 -10.30 13.69
N VAL A 232 21.60 -10.25 12.35
CA VAL A 232 21.84 -11.37 11.44
C VAL A 232 23.08 -11.05 10.60
N TYR A 233 24.08 -11.92 10.69
CA TYR A 233 25.38 -11.78 10.03
C TYR A 233 25.54 -12.68 8.80
N ASP A 234 24.50 -13.40 8.39
CA ASP A 234 24.53 -14.33 7.27
C ASP A 234 24.56 -13.58 5.94
N CYS A 235 25.31 -14.08 4.98
CA CYS A 235 25.40 -13.61 3.58
C CYS A 235 25.44 -12.07 3.42
N THR A 236 24.39 -11.49 2.86
CA THR A 236 24.32 -10.05 2.57
C THR A 236 24.01 -9.19 3.79
N GLN A 237 23.63 -9.81 4.91
CA GLN A 237 23.28 -9.16 6.18
C GLN A 237 22.13 -8.14 6.04
N THR A 238 21.15 -8.49 5.19
CA THR A 238 19.99 -7.65 4.87
C THR A 238 18.66 -8.37 5.18
N LEU A 239 17.54 -7.77 4.75
CA LEU A 239 16.19 -8.27 5.01
C LEU A 239 15.98 -9.74 4.63
N LYS A 240 16.53 -10.21 3.50
CA LYS A 240 16.32 -11.58 3.02
C LYS A 240 16.80 -12.61 4.04
N GLU A 241 18.02 -12.46 4.53
CA GLU A 241 18.62 -13.36 5.52
C GLU A 241 17.92 -13.22 6.88
N ALA A 242 17.47 -12.00 7.23
CA ALA A 242 16.71 -11.80 8.44
C ALA A 242 15.37 -12.57 8.43
N VAL A 243 14.69 -12.68 7.26
CA VAL A 243 13.49 -13.50 7.08
C VAL A 243 13.80 -14.97 7.37
N ASP A 244 14.84 -15.52 6.75
CA ASP A 244 15.21 -16.94 6.88
C ASP A 244 15.52 -17.29 8.36
N VAL A 245 16.34 -16.47 9.02
CA VAL A 245 16.75 -16.71 10.41
C VAL A 245 15.56 -16.53 11.37
N ALA A 246 14.74 -15.50 11.19
CA ALA A 246 13.55 -15.28 12.01
C ALA A 246 12.57 -16.45 11.91
N PHE A 247 12.34 -16.94 10.71
CA PHE A 247 11.41 -18.03 10.44
C PHE A 247 11.88 -19.34 11.07
N VAL A 248 13.15 -19.70 10.91
CA VAL A 248 13.74 -20.90 11.54
C VAL A 248 13.60 -20.83 13.08
N ASN A 249 13.84 -19.68 13.69
CA ASN A 249 13.71 -19.53 15.13
C ASN A 249 12.23 -19.55 15.58
N TYR A 250 11.34 -18.96 14.80
CA TYR A 250 9.90 -19.07 15.04
C TYR A 250 9.41 -20.53 15.07
N LEU A 251 9.81 -21.36 14.12
CA LEU A 251 9.39 -22.77 14.10
C LEU A 251 9.80 -23.54 15.35
N LYS A 252 10.95 -23.20 15.95
CA LYS A 252 11.39 -23.81 17.24
C LYS A 252 10.52 -23.38 18.43
N GLU A 253 9.96 -22.18 18.37
CA GLU A 253 9.21 -21.56 19.47
C GLU A 253 7.70 -21.41 19.15
N SER A 254 7.20 -22.01 18.07
CA SER A 254 5.85 -21.82 17.53
C SER A 254 4.71 -22.11 18.53
N LYS A 255 4.98 -22.89 19.59
CA LYS A 255 4.04 -23.14 20.66
C LYS A 255 3.69 -21.86 21.42
N ASP A 256 4.69 -21.05 21.77
CA ASP A 256 4.57 -19.87 22.64
C ASP A 256 4.69 -18.56 21.87
N ALA A 257 5.26 -18.59 20.66
CA ALA A 257 5.47 -17.44 19.81
C ALA A 257 4.47 -17.35 18.64
N PHE A 258 4.28 -16.13 18.13
CA PHE A 258 3.56 -15.84 16.92
C PHE A 258 4.51 -15.12 15.94
N TYR A 259 4.60 -15.64 14.70
CA TYR A 259 5.34 -14.95 13.64
C TYR A 259 4.48 -13.85 13.06
N LEU A 260 4.91 -12.60 13.23
CA LEU A 260 4.16 -11.45 12.81
C LEU A 260 4.66 -10.95 11.45
N MET A 261 3.95 -11.37 10.40
CA MET A 261 4.31 -11.08 9.01
C MET A 261 4.18 -9.58 8.68
N GLY A 262 5.24 -9.01 8.07
CA GLY A 262 5.35 -7.58 7.81
C GLY A 262 4.69 -7.07 6.56
N SER A 263 4.38 -7.95 5.59
CA SER A 263 3.77 -7.57 4.32
C SER A 263 2.79 -8.62 3.82
N ALA A 264 2.10 -8.33 2.71
CA ALA A 264 1.14 -9.25 2.07
C ALA A 264 1.87 -10.34 1.26
N VAL A 265 2.88 -10.95 1.86
CA VAL A 265 3.77 -11.98 1.31
C VAL A 265 3.78 -13.21 2.22
N GLY A 266 4.51 -14.23 1.84
CA GLY A 266 4.67 -15.44 2.65
C GLY A 266 3.63 -16.52 2.34
N PRO A 267 3.72 -17.67 3.03
CA PRO A 267 2.82 -18.80 2.83
C PRO A 267 1.41 -18.45 3.32
N HIS A 268 0.41 -19.14 2.78
CA HIS A 268 -0.94 -19.08 3.32
C HIS A 268 -0.95 -19.44 4.83
N PRO A 269 -1.63 -18.65 5.71
CA PRO A 269 -2.65 -17.63 5.41
C PRO A 269 -2.16 -16.16 5.46
N TYR A 270 -0.87 -15.91 5.56
CA TYR A 270 -0.36 -14.56 5.80
C TYR A 270 -0.77 -13.50 4.78
N PRO A 271 -0.76 -13.75 3.44
CA PRO A 271 -1.22 -12.74 2.49
C PRO A 271 -2.66 -12.29 2.73
N LEU A 272 -3.55 -13.23 3.06
CA LEU A 272 -4.95 -12.96 3.43
C LEU A 272 -5.07 -12.13 4.70
N ILE A 273 -4.38 -12.54 5.76
CA ILE A 273 -4.42 -11.87 7.07
C ILE A 273 -3.93 -10.43 6.96
N VAL A 274 -2.81 -10.23 6.28
CA VAL A 274 -2.21 -8.90 6.10
C VAL A 274 -3.11 -8.01 5.26
N ARG A 275 -3.63 -8.51 4.12
CA ARG A 275 -4.60 -7.78 3.31
C ARG A 275 -5.78 -7.29 4.15
N ASP A 276 -6.42 -8.19 4.88
CA ASP A 276 -7.65 -7.88 5.63
C ASP A 276 -7.40 -6.90 6.80
N PHE A 277 -6.20 -6.91 7.41
CA PHE A 277 -5.88 -5.89 8.40
C PHE A 277 -5.48 -4.55 7.80
N GLN A 278 -4.98 -4.52 6.57
CA GLN A 278 -4.62 -3.30 5.85
C GLN A 278 -5.80 -2.67 5.07
N GLU A 279 -6.88 -3.40 4.81
CA GLU A 279 -8.04 -2.90 4.03
C GLU A 279 -8.66 -1.61 4.58
N ILE A 280 -8.45 -1.34 5.86
CA ILE A 280 -8.93 -0.13 6.52
C ILE A 280 -8.44 1.15 5.80
N ILE A 281 -7.25 1.08 5.17
CA ILE A 281 -6.67 2.20 4.41
C ILE A 281 -7.60 2.59 3.26
N GLY A 282 -7.90 1.64 2.39
CA GLY A 282 -8.71 1.88 1.18
C GLY A 282 -10.16 2.20 1.52
N ARG A 283 -10.74 1.53 2.51
CA ARG A 283 -12.11 1.77 2.96
C ARG A 283 -12.30 3.20 3.44
N GLU A 284 -11.44 3.67 4.35
CA GLU A 284 -11.47 5.06 4.82
C GLU A 284 -11.17 6.05 3.69
N ALA A 285 -10.17 5.74 2.85
CA ALA A 285 -9.77 6.61 1.74
C ALA A 285 -10.92 6.83 0.75
N ARG A 286 -11.65 5.76 0.41
CA ARG A 286 -12.78 5.82 -0.52
C ARG A 286 -13.93 6.66 0.02
N GLU A 287 -14.32 6.44 1.28
CA GLU A 287 -15.37 7.21 1.95
C GLU A 287 -15.00 8.69 2.05
N GLN A 288 -13.83 9.00 2.59
CA GLN A 288 -13.34 10.37 2.76
C GLN A 288 -13.18 11.11 1.43
N PHE A 289 -12.70 10.43 0.40
CA PHE A 289 -12.55 11.05 -0.92
C PHE A 289 -13.90 11.39 -1.54
N LEU A 290 -14.89 10.48 -1.43
CA LEU A 290 -16.26 10.72 -1.86
C LEU A 290 -16.92 11.87 -1.09
N GLU A 291 -16.73 11.93 0.23
CA GLU A 291 -17.23 13.04 1.04
C GLU A 291 -16.61 14.38 0.65
N MET A 292 -15.29 14.39 0.38
CA MET A 292 -14.55 15.59 0.05
C MET A 292 -14.85 16.13 -1.36
N THR A 293 -15.02 15.25 -2.34
CA THR A 293 -15.07 15.61 -3.77
C THR A 293 -16.41 15.35 -4.42
N GLY A 294 -17.25 14.51 -3.83
CA GLY A 294 -18.51 14.02 -4.40
C GLY A 294 -18.33 12.94 -5.49
N GLU A 295 -17.10 12.50 -5.76
CA GLU A 295 -16.77 11.58 -6.84
C GLU A 295 -15.64 10.63 -6.44
N LEU A 296 -15.45 9.53 -7.17
CA LEU A 296 -14.26 8.67 -7.03
C LEU A 296 -13.03 9.30 -7.70
N PRO A 297 -11.82 8.99 -7.24
CA PRO A 297 -10.61 9.44 -7.93
C PRO A 297 -10.49 8.80 -9.32
N ASP A 298 -9.83 9.48 -10.26
CA ASP A 298 -9.54 8.87 -11.56
C ASP A 298 -8.45 7.81 -11.44
N ILE A 299 -7.46 8.04 -10.56
CA ILE A 299 -6.36 7.11 -10.30
C ILE A 299 -6.17 6.92 -8.80
N VAL A 300 -5.93 5.69 -8.39
CA VAL A 300 -5.42 5.33 -7.07
C VAL A 300 -4.05 4.71 -7.25
N CYS A 301 -3.04 5.18 -6.52
CA CYS A 301 -1.71 4.60 -6.59
C CYS A 301 -1.05 4.44 -5.22
N ALA A 302 -0.17 3.45 -5.13
CA ALA A 302 0.62 3.15 -3.95
C ALA A 302 1.95 2.49 -4.33
N CYS A 303 2.99 2.67 -3.51
CA CYS A 303 4.27 2.01 -3.71
C CYS A 303 4.18 0.52 -3.40
N VAL A 304 4.97 -0.28 -4.13
CA VAL A 304 4.98 -1.74 -4.03
C VAL A 304 6.40 -2.26 -3.85
N GLY A 305 6.66 -2.81 -2.65
CA GLY A 305 7.70 -3.78 -2.38
C GLY A 305 7.02 -5.14 -2.19
N GLY A 306 6.85 -5.62 -0.93
CA GLY A 306 5.93 -6.75 -0.68
C GLY A 306 4.45 -6.42 -0.88
N GLY A 307 4.08 -5.14 -0.93
CA GLY A 307 2.77 -4.65 -1.41
C GLY A 307 1.67 -4.51 -0.36
N SER A 308 1.96 -4.53 0.95
CA SER A 308 0.90 -4.49 1.98
C SER A 308 0.11 -3.18 2.01
N ASN A 309 0.78 -2.03 1.87
CA ASN A 309 0.11 -0.74 1.81
C ASN A 309 -0.76 -0.61 0.55
N ALA A 310 -0.25 -1.13 -0.56
CA ALA A 310 -0.91 -1.08 -1.85
C ALA A 310 -2.16 -1.96 -1.88
N ILE A 311 -2.07 -3.22 -1.47
CA ILE A 311 -3.26 -4.10 -1.45
C ILE A 311 -4.32 -3.58 -0.48
N GLY A 312 -3.90 -3.02 0.69
CA GLY A 312 -4.81 -2.41 1.65
C GLY A 312 -5.56 -1.20 1.08
N MET A 313 -4.91 -0.44 0.18
CA MET A 313 -5.52 0.69 -0.52
C MET A 313 -6.39 0.24 -1.69
N PHE A 314 -5.91 -0.71 -2.50
CA PHE A 314 -6.51 -1.09 -3.78
C PHE A 314 -7.84 -1.84 -3.60
N GLU A 315 -7.94 -2.63 -2.55
CA GLU A 315 -9.07 -3.54 -2.36
C GLU A 315 -10.43 -2.84 -2.34
N ALA A 316 -10.51 -1.65 -1.75
CA ALA A 316 -11.74 -0.87 -1.70
C ALA A 316 -12.18 -0.32 -3.08
N PHE A 317 -11.28 -0.33 -4.06
CA PHE A 317 -11.51 0.21 -5.41
C PHE A 317 -11.55 -0.85 -6.50
N LEU A 318 -11.38 -2.13 -6.16
CA LEU A 318 -11.35 -3.22 -7.16
C LEU A 318 -12.64 -3.30 -7.99
N ASN A 319 -13.78 -2.99 -7.40
CA ASN A 319 -15.08 -3.00 -8.09
C ASN A 319 -15.48 -1.65 -8.71
N ASP A 320 -14.67 -0.61 -8.51
CA ASP A 320 -14.95 0.74 -9.01
C ASP A 320 -14.28 0.99 -10.38
N PRO A 321 -14.79 1.89 -11.23
CA PRO A 321 -14.17 2.26 -12.50
C PRO A 321 -12.98 3.23 -12.30
N VAL A 322 -12.09 2.88 -11.40
CA VAL A 322 -10.89 3.63 -11.03
C VAL A 322 -9.67 2.93 -11.61
N GLN A 323 -8.75 3.68 -12.20
CA GLN A 323 -7.43 3.14 -12.57
C GLN A 323 -6.62 2.89 -11.30
N ILE A 324 -6.09 1.68 -11.14
CA ILE A 324 -5.30 1.31 -9.97
C ILE A 324 -3.88 1.00 -10.42
N VAL A 325 -2.90 1.64 -9.78
CA VAL A 325 -1.49 1.53 -10.17
C VAL A 325 -0.60 1.24 -8.97
N GLY A 326 0.11 0.12 -9.03
CA GLY A 326 1.22 -0.19 -8.14
C GLY A 326 2.51 0.42 -8.68
N VAL A 327 3.30 1.06 -7.83
CA VAL A 327 4.53 1.74 -8.24
C VAL A 327 5.74 1.04 -7.63
N GLU A 328 6.59 0.49 -8.49
CA GLU A 328 7.76 -0.26 -8.11
C GLU A 328 9.05 0.57 -8.20
N PRO A 329 10.08 0.26 -7.38
CA PRO A 329 11.36 0.96 -7.44
C PRO A 329 12.22 0.44 -8.60
N MET A 330 12.46 1.31 -9.56
CA MET A 330 13.44 1.09 -10.65
C MET A 330 14.88 1.21 -10.15
N GLY A 331 15.08 1.81 -8.97
CA GLY A 331 16.39 2.04 -8.42
C GLY A 331 17.28 2.86 -9.36
N THR A 332 18.46 2.33 -9.64
CA THR A 332 19.46 2.97 -10.51
C THR A 332 19.49 2.44 -11.94
N GLY A 333 18.68 1.43 -12.27
CA GLY A 333 18.65 0.87 -13.63
C GLY A 333 17.88 -0.43 -13.80
N LYS A 334 17.69 -0.84 -15.07
CA LYS A 334 16.93 -2.05 -15.45
C LYS A 334 17.64 -3.36 -15.18
N GLU A 335 18.96 -3.32 -14.99
CA GLU A 335 19.73 -4.52 -14.79
C GLU A 335 19.39 -5.17 -13.45
N ILE A 336 19.41 -6.49 -13.43
CA ILE A 336 19.23 -7.28 -12.21
C ILE A 336 20.25 -6.82 -11.15
N GLY A 337 19.79 -6.64 -9.92
CA GLY A 337 20.60 -6.12 -8.81
C GLY A 337 20.62 -4.57 -8.70
N LYS A 338 20.03 -3.85 -9.67
CA LYS A 338 19.91 -2.38 -9.64
C LYS A 338 18.49 -1.86 -9.39
N ASN A 339 17.53 -2.75 -9.27
CA ASN A 339 16.13 -2.44 -9.01
C ASN A 339 15.48 -3.49 -8.09
N ALA A 340 14.26 -3.21 -7.64
CA ALA A 340 13.40 -4.16 -6.93
C ALA A 340 12.00 -4.24 -7.58
N ALA A 341 11.92 -4.09 -8.90
CA ALA A 341 10.69 -4.10 -9.68
C ALA A 341 10.28 -5.53 -10.08
N SER A 342 9.82 -6.31 -9.08
CA SER A 342 9.52 -7.73 -9.23
C SER A 342 8.31 -8.01 -10.11
N MET A 343 7.32 -7.12 -10.18
CA MET A 343 6.19 -7.26 -11.12
C MET A 343 6.64 -7.06 -12.55
N THR A 344 7.52 -6.06 -12.78
CA THR A 344 7.99 -5.68 -14.11
C THR A 344 9.01 -6.65 -14.67
N PHE A 345 10.00 -7.08 -13.88
CA PHE A 345 11.14 -7.89 -14.36
C PHE A 345 11.19 -9.30 -13.78
N GLY A 346 10.40 -9.60 -12.74
CA GLY A 346 10.36 -10.89 -12.08
C GLY A 346 9.67 -11.98 -12.89
N LYS A 347 9.96 -13.23 -12.52
CA LYS A 347 9.35 -14.44 -13.09
C LYS A 347 8.62 -15.23 -12.00
N PRO A 348 7.59 -16.04 -12.35
CA PRO A 348 6.98 -16.94 -11.39
C PRO A 348 8.02 -17.87 -10.75
N TYR A 349 8.09 -17.84 -9.42
CA TYR A 349 9.05 -18.62 -8.64
C TYR A 349 8.53 -18.82 -7.21
N VAL A 350 9.02 -19.85 -6.52
CA VAL A 350 8.71 -20.09 -5.11
C VAL A 350 9.82 -19.50 -4.24
N LEU A 351 9.52 -18.44 -3.51
CA LEU A 351 10.42 -17.79 -2.56
C LEU A 351 9.76 -17.75 -1.18
N HIS A 352 10.50 -18.03 -0.10
CA HIS A 352 10.00 -18.02 1.29
C HIS A 352 8.68 -18.81 1.46
N GLY A 353 8.57 -19.95 0.73
CA GLY A 353 7.46 -20.89 0.87
C GLY A 353 6.15 -20.50 0.19
N PHE A 354 6.13 -19.55 -0.72
CA PHE A 354 4.97 -19.22 -1.54
C PHE A 354 5.34 -18.87 -2.98
N LYS A 355 4.42 -19.11 -3.93
CA LYS A 355 4.65 -18.77 -5.34
C LYS A 355 4.28 -17.32 -5.61
N ASN A 356 5.22 -16.58 -6.22
CA ASN A 356 5.05 -15.18 -6.60
C ASN A 356 5.96 -14.81 -7.78
N ARG A 357 6.02 -13.54 -8.19
CA ARG A 357 7.01 -13.05 -9.15
C ARG A 357 8.27 -12.65 -8.41
N VAL A 358 9.42 -13.18 -8.83
CA VAL A 358 10.72 -13.01 -8.17
C VAL A 358 11.78 -12.58 -9.17
N LEU A 359 12.64 -11.65 -8.77
CA LEU A 359 13.82 -11.27 -9.53
C LEU A 359 14.83 -12.42 -9.50
N LEU A 360 15.22 -12.92 -10.67
CA LEU A 360 16.13 -14.05 -10.81
C LEU A 360 17.37 -13.67 -11.60
N ASN A 361 18.50 -14.16 -11.18
CA ASN A 361 19.75 -14.15 -11.93
C ASN A 361 19.63 -15.03 -13.18
N LYS A 362 20.62 -14.92 -14.09
CA LYS A 362 20.66 -15.73 -15.31
C LYS A 362 20.77 -17.24 -15.06
N ASP A 363 21.34 -17.62 -13.92
CA ASP A 363 21.48 -19.02 -13.47
C ASP A 363 20.22 -19.56 -12.76
N GLY A 364 19.18 -18.74 -12.63
CA GLY A 364 17.93 -19.10 -11.95
C GLY A 364 17.94 -18.92 -10.43
N SER A 365 19.03 -18.51 -9.83
CA SER A 365 19.08 -18.15 -8.41
C SER A 365 18.33 -16.84 -8.14
N VAL A 366 17.87 -16.66 -6.91
CA VAL A 366 17.21 -15.41 -6.49
C VAL A 366 18.22 -14.26 -6.52
N ALA A 367 17.89 -13.20 -7.24
CA ALA A 367 18.74 -12.04 -7.39
C ALA A 367 18.70 -11.15 -6.14
N ASN A 368 19.76 -10.38 -5.95
CA ASN A 368 19.71 -9.25 -5.03
C ASN A 368 18.76 -8.18 -5.61
N ALA A 369 17.96 -7.60 -4.76
CA ALA A 369 17.17 -6.41 -5.08
C ALA A 369 17.95 -5.15 -4.68
N TYR A 370 17.51 -4.00 -5.20
CA TYR A 370 18.03 -2.71 -4.79
C TYR A 370 16.93 -1.65 -4.87
N SER A 371 16.81 -0.86 -3.83
CA SER A 371 16.04 0.37 -3.79
C SER A 371 16.70 1.34 -2.81
N ILE A 372 16.67 2.65 -3.13
CA ILE A 372 17.02 3.69 -2.16
C ILE A 372 16.12 3.62 -0.91
N ALA A 373 14.89 3.15 -1.08
CA ALA A 373 13.92 2.91 -0.01
C ALA A 373 14.05 1.46 0.51
N SER A 374 14.70 1.28 1.65
CA SER A 374 14.92 -0.07 2.24
C SER A 374 13.63 -0.87 2.46
N GLY A 375 12.48 -0.20 2.63
CA GLY A 375 11.18 -0.88 2.77
C GLY A 375 10.61 -1.44 1.46
N LEU A 376 11.21 -1.09 0.30
CA LEU A 376 10.88 -1.63 -1.02
C LEU A 376 11.96 -2.60 -1.53
N ASP A 377 13.05 -2.76 -0.81
CA ASP A 377 14.19 -3.60 -1.20
C ASP A 377 13.90 -5.08 -0.91
N TYR A 378 13.10 -5.70 -1.77
CA TYR A 378 12.71 -7.10 -1.68
C TYR A 378 12.57 -7.71 -3.09
N PRO A 379 13.16 -8.88 -3.37
CA PRO A 379 13.18 -9.46 -4.72
C PRO A 379 11.87 -10.14 -5.13
N GLY A 380 10.83 -10.09 -4.33
CA GLY A 380 9.52 -10.70 -4.58
C GLY A 380 8.37 -9.73 -4.31
N VAL A 381 7.14 -10.21 -4.48
CA VAL A 381 5.93 -9.39 -4.30
C VAL A 381 4.76 -10.25 -3.81
N GLY A 382 3.73 -9.63 -3.25
CA GLY A 382 2.53 -10.34 -2.80
C GLY A 382 1.85 -11.14 -3.92
N PRO A 383 1.36 -12.36 -3.64
CA PRO A 383 0.75 -13.22 -4.66
C PRO A 383 -0.54 -12.62 -5.24
N GLU A 384 -1.28 -11.86 -4.46
CA GLU A 384 -2.48 -11.17 -4.92
C GLU A 384 -2.16 -10.07 -5.92
N HIS A 385 -1.04 -9.36 -5.75
CA HIS A 385 -0.55 -8.40 -6.74
C HIS A 385 -0.25 -9.06 -8.08
N CYS A 386 0.42 -10.22 -8.06
CA CYS A 386 0.70 -10.99 -9.28
C CYS A 386 -0.60 -11.35 -10.01
N PHE A 387 -1.59 -11.83 -9.28
CA PHE A 387 -2.88 -12.22 -9.84
C PHE A 387 -3.66 -11.02 -10.39
N LEU A 388 -3.78 -9.93 -9.63
CA LEU A 388 -4.48 -8.72 -10.07
C LEU A 388 -3.86 -8.09 -11.32
N HIS A 389 -2.54 -8.19 -11.47
CA HIS A 389 -1.85 -7.79 -12.69
C HIS A 389 -2.20 -8.71 -13.86
N ASP A 390 -2.11 -10.02 -13.68
CA ASP A 390 -2.32 -11.00 -14.76
C ASP A 390 -3.75 -10.97 -15.33
N ILE A 391 -4.73 -10.63 -14.48
CA ILE A 391 -6.12 -10.41 -14.91
C ILE A 391 -6.37 -8.99 -15.44
N GLY A 392 -5.37 -8.11 -15.43
CA GLY A 392 -5.45 -6.74 -15.96
C GLY A 392 -6.25 -5.76 -15.08
N ARG A 393 -6.46 -6.06 -13.78
CA ARG A 393 -7.17 -5.13 -12.89
C ARG A 393 -6.28 -4.05 -12.29
N VAL A 394 -5.04 -4.38 -12.02
CA VAL A 394 -4.03 -3.46 -11.47
C VAL A 394 -2.87 -3.36 -12.45
N GLU A 395 -2.50 -2.14 -12.78
CA GLU A 395 -1.31 -1.82 -13.58
C GLU A 395 -0.11 -1.62 -12.65
N TYR A 396 1.10 -1.87 -13.17
CA TYR A 396 2.33 -1.61 -12.44
C TYR A 396 3.25 -0.75 -13.29
N ASP A 397 3.82 0.28 -12.64
CA ASP A 397 4.76 1.22 -13.27
C ASP A 397 6.00 1.35 -12.38
N ILE A 398 7.07 1.86 -12.92
CA ILE A 398 8.38 1.97 -12.27
C ILE A 398 8.79 3.42 -12.09
N VAL A 399 9.50 3.69 -11.00
CA VAL A 399 10.03 5.01 -10.65
C VAL A 399 11.49 4.88 -10.24
N THR A 400 12.34 5.76 -10.75
CA THR A 400 13.76 5.80 -10.41
C THR A 400 14.01 6.44 -9.04
N ASP A 401 15.20 6.21 -8.48
CA ASP A 401 15.63 6.88 -7.23
C ASP A 401 15.60 8.40 -7.36
N GLU A 402 15.98 8.94 -8.51
CA GLU A 402 15.98 10.40 -8.80
C GLU A 402 14.56 10.97 -8.81
N GLU A 403 13.60 10.30 -9.48
CA GLU A 403 12.19 10.71 -9.48
C GLU A 403 11.61 10.69 -8.06
N ALA A 404 11.96 9.67 -7.27
CA ALA A 404 11.50 9.54 -5.89
C ALA A 404 12.06 10.66 -4.99
N LEU A 405 13.35 11.01 -5.15
CA LEU A 405 13.98 12.13 -4.42
C LEU A 405 13.39 13.50 -4.83
N GLU A 406 13.10 13.71 -6.12
CA GLU A 406 12.40 14.92 -6.56
C GLU A 406 11.03 15.04 -5.92
N ALA A 407 10.25 13.97 -5.92
CA ALA A 407 8.93 13.94 -5.30
C ALA A 407 8.99 14.17 -3.79
N PHE A 408 9.97 13.57 -3.11
CA PHE A 408 10.26 13.81 -1.70
C PHE A 408 10.49 15.29 -1.42
N LYS A 409 11.37 15.95 -2.20
CA LYS A 409 11.67 17.40 -2.10
C LYS A 409 10.43 18.25 -2.35
N LEU A 410 9.69 17.98 -3.43
CA LEU A 410 8.52 18.77 -3.82
C LEU A 410 7.43 18.72 -2.75
N LEU A 411 7.06 17.56 -2.24
CA LEU A 411 6.04 17.43 -1.21
C LEU A 411 6.47 18.15 0.08
N SER A 412 7.74 17.97 0.46
CA SER A 412 8.28 18.61 1.66
C SER A 412 8.22 20.13 1.58
N ARG A 413 8.59 20.73 0.43
CA ARG A 413 8.64 22.19 0.26
C ARG A 413 7.28 22.81 -0.03
N LEU A 414 6.41 22.12 -0.75
CA LEU A 414 5.12 22.68 -1.14
C LEU A 414 4.03 22.45 -0.08
N GLU A 415 4.04 21.29 0.59
CA GLU A 415 2.98 20.93 1.53
C GLU A 415 3.45 20.84 3.00
N GLY A 416 4.76 20.95 3.26
CA GLY A 416 5.31 20.78 4.60
C GLY A 416 5.17 19.33 5.12
N ILE A 417 5.06 18.36 4.21
CA ILE A 417 4.91 16.95 4.51
C ILE A 417 6.17 16.22 4.04
N ILE A 418 6.93 15.63 4.96
CA ILE A 418 8.10 14.84 4.65
C ILE A 418 7.68 13.36 4.50
N PRO A 419 7.58 12.83 3.28
CA PRO A 419 7.16 11.45 3.06
C PRO A 419 8.28 10.48 3.38
N ALA A 420 7.98 9.23 3.74
CA ALA A 420 8.97 8.17 3.63
C ALA A 420 9.42 8.02 2.15
N ILE A 421 10.69 7.66 1.92
CA ILE A 421 11.20 7.46 0.55
C ILE A 421 10.36 6.41 -0.20
N GLU A 422 9.87 5.40 0.50
CA GLU A 422 8.94 4.42 -0.03
C GLU A 422 7.71 5.11 -0.65
N SER A 423 7.07 5.99 0.10
CA SER A 423 5.87 6.72 -0.34
C SER A 423 6.16 7.71 -1.46
N ALA A 424 7.37 8.25 -1.48
CA ALA A 424 7.83 9.18 -2.53
C ALA A 424 7.82 8.54 -3.92
N HIS A 425 7.98 7.20 -4.05
CA HIS A 425 7.85 6.51 -5.33
C HIS A 425 6.42 6.62 -5.90
N ALA A 426 5.40 6.38 -5.08
CA ALA A 426 4.01 6.52 -5.51
C ALA A 426 3.67 7.97 -5.87
N LEU A 427 4.20 8.92 -5.11
CA LEU A 427 4.04 10.35 -5.39
C LEU A 427 4.74 10.77 -6.68
N ALA A 428 5.95 10.26 -6.96
CA ALA A 428 6.70 10.53 -8.20
C ALA A 428 5.91 10.08 -9.43
N TYR A 429 5.31 8.90 -9.38
CA TYR A 429 4.38 8.45 -10.41
C TYR A 429 3.22 9.44 -10.60
N ALA A 430 2.58 9.86 -9.51
CA ALA A 430 1.46 10.80 -9.55
C ALA A 430 1.88 12.16 -10.16
N ILE A 431 3.06 12.68 -9.81
CA ILE A 431 3.64 13.90 -10.36
C ILE A 431 3.91 13.73 -11.86
N ARG A 432 4.53 12.62 -12.28
CA ARG A 432 4.80 12.32 -13.70
C ARG A 432 3.52 12.29 -14.53
N VAL A 433 2.48 11.63 -14.04
CA VAL A 433 1.17 11.56 -14.69
C VAL A 433 0.50 12.94 -14.72
N ALA A 434 0.56 13.71 -13.64
CA ALA A 434 -0.03 15.04 -13.55
C ALA A 434 0.57 16.03 -14.56
N ARG A 435 1.87 15.93 -14.86
CA ARG A 435 2.55 16.76 -15.86
C ARG A 435 2.06 16.51 -17.30
N THR A 436 1.50 15.35 -17.58
CA THR A 436 1.06 14.94 -18.92
C THR A 436 -0.45 14.97 -19.11
N ARG A 437 -1.23 14.94 -18.03
CA ARG A 437 -2.71 14.98 -18.09
C ARG A 437 -3.23 16.41 -18.03
N HIS A 438 -4.37 16.63 -18.70
CA HIS A 438 -5.02 17.94 -18.76
C HIS A 438 -6.09 18.16 -17.69
N SER A 439 -6.49 17.12 -16.95
CA SER A 439 -7.43 17.19 -15.83
C SER A 439 -7.50 15.86 -15.11
N GLY A 440 -8.08 15.84 -13.92
CA GLY A 440 -8.36 14.64 -13.16
C GLY A 440 -7.87 14.72 -11.72
N SER A 441 -8.04 13.61 -11.00
CA SER A 441 -7.65 13.48 -9.61
C SER A 441 -6.86 12.18 -9.39
N ILE A 442 -5.81 12.28 -8.60
CA ILE A 442 -4.96 11.14 -8.22
C ILE A 442 -4.94 11.05 -6.69
N LEU A 443 -5.32 9.89 -6.18
CA LEU A 443 -5.27 9.58 -4.76
C LEU A 443 -4.08 8.66 -4.49
N VAL A 444 -3.08 9.20 -3.79
CA VAL A 444 -1.82 8.50 -3.45
C VAL A 444 -1.91 7.99 -2.02
N ASN A 445 -1.52 6.75 -1.77
CA ASN A 445 -1.33 6.26 -0.41
C ASN A 445 0.04 6.72 0.12
N LEU A 446 0.04 7.71 1.01
CA LEU A 446 1.24 8.16 1.73
C LEU A 446 1.51 7.21 2.89
N SER A 447 2.18 6.11 2.60
CA SER A 447 2.27 4.93 3.45
C SER A 447 3.09 5.11 4.73
N GLY A 448 3.93 6.15 4.80
CA GLY A 448 4.74 6.45 5.99
C GLY A 448 5.42 7.81 5.94
N ARG A 449 5.91 8.26 7.10
CA ARG A 449 6.64 9.53 7.27
C ARG A 449 8.14 9.35 7.09
N GLY A 450 8.80 10.42 6.65
CA GLY A 450 10.21 10.42 6.24
C GLY A 450 11.23 10.81 7.30
N ASP A 451 10.83 11.05 8.55
CA ASP A 451 11.79 11.42 9.62
C ASP A 451 12.95 10.42 9.74
N LYS A 452 12.66 9.14 9.50
CA LYS A 452 13.65 8.06 9.52
C LYS A 452 14.70 8.16 8.41
N ASP A 453 14.38 8.87 7.33
CA ASP A 453 15.18 8.91 6.10
C ASP A 453 16.02 10.18 6.00
N LEU A 454 15.72 11.21 6.81
CA LEU A 454 16.35 12.53 6.71
C LEU A 454 17.87 12.47 6.83
N ASP A 455 18.40 11.83 7.87
CA ASP A 455 19.86 11.76 8.09
C ASP A 455 20.58 11.08 6.90
N TYR A 456 19.96 10.02 6.38
CA TYR A 456 20.50 9.31 5.23
C TYR A 456 20.46 10.16 3.95
N ILE A 457 19.33 10.83 3.67
CA ILE A 457 19.16 11.69 2.49
C ILE A 457 20.12 12.86 2.57
N MET A 458 20.16 13.58 3.69
CA MET A 458 21.00 14.76 3.88
C MET A 458 22.49 14.44 3.75
N LYS A 459 22.91 13.26 4.19
CA LYS A 459 24.30 12.82 4.09
C LYS A 459 24.68 12.39 2.67
N LYS A 460 23.79 11.67 1.98
CA LYS A 460 24.10 11.03 0.69
C LYS A 460 23.76 11.89 -0.53
N TYR A 461 22.75 12.74 -0.39
CA TYR A 461 22.21 13.59 -1.47
C TYR A 461 22.06 15.05 -0.99
N PRO A 462 23.18 15.71 -0.55
CA PRO A 462 23.13 17.07 -0.01
C PRO A 462 22.55 18.08 -1.01
N GLU A 463 22.68 17.82 -2.31
CA GLU A 463 22.12 18.62 -3.41
C GLU A 463 20.59 18.71 -3.39
N ILE A 464 19.91 17.85 -2.65
CA ILE A 464 18.45 17.92 -2.49
C ILE A 464 18.01 19.22 -1.80
N LEU A 465 18.92 19.89 -1.08
CA LEU A 465 18.66 21.17 -0.41
C LEU A 465 18.67 22.36 -1.37
N GLU A 466 19.39 22.25 -2.45
CA GLU A 466 19.44 23.27 -3.51
C GLU A 466 18.17 23.29 -4.35
#